data_d74180ca9aa315088a9c11544282b31f
#
_entry.id   d74180ca9aa315088a9c11544282b31f
#
_cell.length_a   1.000
_cell.length_b   1.000
_cell.length_c   1.000
_cell.angle_alpha   90.00
_cell.angle_beta   90.00
_cell.angle_gamma   90.00
#
_symmetry.space_group_name_H-M   'P 1'
#
loop_
_entity.id
_entity.type
_entity.pdbx_description
1 polymer ?
#
loop_
_entity_poly.entity_id
_entity_poly.type
_entity_poly.pdbx_seq_one_letter_code
_entity_poly.pdbx_strand_id
1 'polypeptide(L)'
;MYKDNILLVLNTILPTLHIKNIKYATTQKQINSVDFHSKDVRLDLQVEDEKGKIYDVEMQTSKNGYLPQRVRYYQSKIDSKLTLDKNESYDKLRDSIIIFICTFDPFGYGDLQYERQIYLKGHLKEEERIIDGSDVYFINATANTNNASSMMKDLIKLVNNKQVDKNSKYYSMQERVREINADPERRAKIMSLEEKIRDREVTARLEGKVEGKAEGKIEDIYSLIKRLKKLNIDSETIASSVHEDYDSELPLSTINKILDKEL
;
A
#
# COMPACT_ATOMS: atom_id res chain seq x y z
N MET A 1 24.66 10.64 9.14
CA MET A 1 24.35 10.78 7.70
C MET A 1 23.01 10.11 7.26
N TYR A 2 22.78 8.83 7.54
CA TYR A 2 21.50 8.18 7.18
C TYR A 2 20.29 8.75 7.96
N LYS A 3 20.41 8.85 9.28
CA LYS A 3 19.36 9.41 10.14
C LYS A 3 19.07 10.88 9.84
N ASP A 4 20.09 11.68 9.54
CA ASP A 4 19.93 13.10 9.22
C ASP A 4 19.11 13.32 7.94
N ASN A 5 19.32 12.48 6.93
CA ASN A 5 18.53 12.51 5.70
C ASN A 5 17.06 12.15 5.94
N ILE A 6 16.80 11.17 6.80
CA ILE A 6 15.43 10.79 7.19
C ILE A 6 14.77 11.95 7.94
N LEU A 7 15.46 12.54 8.93
CA LEU A 7 14.97 13.71 9.66
C LEU A 7 14.67 14.88 8.73
N LEU A 8 15.54 15.11 7.73
CA LEU A 8 15.33 16.14 6.73
C LEU A 8 14.04 15.92 5.95
N VAL A 9 13.80 14.71 5.45
CA VAL A 9 12.58 14.36 4.70
C VAL A 9 11.34 14.49 5.59
N LEU A 10 11.35 13.88 6.77
CA LEU A 10 10.21 13.91 7.69
C LEU A 10 9.85 15.35 8.10
N ASN A 11 10.83 16.17 8.49
CA ASN A 11 10.57 17.57 8.87
C ASN A 11 10.22 18.47 7.68
N THR A 12 10.55 18.07 6.45
CA THR A 12 10.08 18.78 5.24
C THR A 12 8.60 18.52 5.00
N ILE A 13 8.15 17.29 5.18
CA ILE A 13 6.76 16.88 4.97
C ILE A 13 5.88 17.28 6.16
N LEU A 14 6.40 17.15 7.37
CA LEU A 14 5.70 17.36 8.65
C LEU A 14 6.40 18.44 9.49
N PRO A 15 6.47 19.69 9.03
CA PRO A 15 7.26 20.73 9.67
C PRO A 15 6.77 21.09 11.09
N THR A 16 5.48 20.91 11.36
CA THR A 16 4.84 21.21 12.66
C THR A 16 5.23 20.22 13.76
N LEU A 17 5.69 19.02 13.40
CA LEU A 17 6.06 18.00 14.40
C LEU A 17 7.44 18.22 15.02
N HIS A 18 8.30 19.01 14.35
CA HIS A 18 9.65 19.33 14.83
C HIS A 18 10.42 18.10 15.36
N ILE A 19 10.49 17.02 14.53
CA ILE A 19 11.11 15.76 14.88
C ILE A 19 12.61 15.99 15.09
N LYS A 20 13.12 15.74 16.29
CA LYS A 20 14.51 16.03 16.67
C LYS A 20 15.44 14.85 16.47
N ASN A 21 14.99 13.67 16.88
CA ASN A 21 15.83 12.47 16.87
C ASN A 21 15.05 11.24 16.39
N ILE A 22 15.80 10.31 15.79
CA ILE A 22 15.31 9.00 15.39
C ILE A 22 15.97 7.96 16.28
N LYS A 23 15.15 7.20 17.00
CA LYS A 23 15.58 6.07 17.81
C LYS A 23 15.97 4.90 16.92
N TYR A 24 15.08 4.56 15.98
CA TYR A 24 15.21 3.41 15.09
C TYR A 24 14.74 3.75 13.67
N ALA A 25 15.45 3.23 12.67
CA ALA A 25 15.05 3.30 11.28
C ALA A 25 15.45 2.03 10.55
N THR A 26 14.56 1.45 9.77
CA THR A 26 14.83 0.29 8.92
C THR A 26 14.19 0.45 7.55
N THR A 27 14.91 0.02 6.54
CA THR A 27 14.42 -0.05 5.16
C THR A 27 13.92 -1.44 4.85
N GLN A 28 12.88 -1.53 4.01
CA GLN A 28 12.33 -2.78 3.52
C GLN A 28 11.94 -3.76 4.65
N LYS A 29 11.36 -3.24 5.73
CA LYS A 29 10.89 -4.05 6.84
C LYS A 29 9.72 -4.92 6.41
N GLN A 30 9.95 -6.23 6.34
CA GLN A 30 8.89 -7.19 6.09
C GLN A 30 8.05 -7.37 7.37
N ILE A 31 6.74 -7.18 7.24
CA ILE A 31 5.77 -7.52 8.27
C ILE A 31 5.12 -8.84 7.85
N ASN A 32 5.62 -9.93 8.41
CA ASN A 32 5.05 -11.26 8.19
C ASN A 32 3.70 -11.33 8.90
N SER A 33 2.71 -11.87 8.22
CA SER A 33 1.46 -12.21 8.89
C SER A 33 1.64 -13.43 9.79
N VAL A 34 0.90 -13.43 10.87
CA VAL A 34 0.84 -14.58 11.80
C VAL A 34 0.14 -15.77 11.14
N ASP A 35 -0.66 -15.52 10.11
CA ASP A 35 -1.43 -16.50 9.37
C ASP A 35 -0.82 -16.74 7.99
N PHE A 36 -0.59 -18.02 7.61
CA PHE A 36 0.01 -18.43 6.33
C PHE A 36 -0.76 -17.99 5.08
N HIS A 37 -2.01 -17.57 5.24
CA HIS A 37 -2.89 -17.13 4.14
C HIS A 37 -3.05 -15.62 4.02
N SER A 38 -2.45 -14.82 4.92
CA SER A 38 -2.59 -13.37 4.84
C SER A 38 -1.40 -12.72 4.13
N LYS A 39 -1.71 -11.66 3.35
CA LYS A 39 -0.72 -10.92 2.57
C LYS A 39 0.31 -10.24 3.48
N ASP A 40 1.59 -10.54 3.27
CA ASP A 40 2.68 -9.81 3.92
C ASP A 40 2.75 -8.36 3.44
N VAL A 41 3.16 -7.46 4.33
CA VAL A 41 3.44 -6.08 4.00
C VAL A 41 4.94 -5.83 4.08
N ARG A 42 5.48 -5.17 3.06
CA ARG A 42 6.85 -4.69 3.04
C ARG A 42 6.82 -3.17 3.08
N LEU A 43 7.31 -2.59 4.17
CA LEU A 43 7.41 -1.15 4.36
C LEU A 43 8.74 -0.66 3.77
N ASP A 44 8.70 0.37 2.93
CA ASP A 44 9.90 0.89 2.28
C ASP A 44 10.86 1.51 3.29
N LEU A 45 10.34 2.34 4.19
CA LEU A 45 11.11 2.94 5.28
C LEU A 45 10.23 3.06 6.52
N GLN A 46 10.53 2.30 7.58
CA GLN A 46 9.91 2.48 8.89
C GLN A 46 10.86 3.19 9.85
N VAL A 47 10.36 4.19 10.54
CA VAL A 47 11.10 5.03 11.49
C VAL A 47 10.36 5.07 12.82
N GLU A 48 11.08 5.01 13.92
CA GLU A 48 10.57 5.29 15.27
C GLU A 48 11.35 6.49 15.83
N ASP A 49 10.64 7.52 16.29
CA ASP A 49 11.26 8.65 16.96
C ASP A 49 11.51 8.39 18.46
N GLU A 50 12.12 9.34 19.13
CA GLU A 50 12.42 9.22 20.56
C GLU A 50 11.19 9.19 21.47
N LYS A 51 10.03 9.63 20.97
CA LYS A 51 8.73 9.57 21.67
C LYS A 51 7.98 8.26 21.41
N GLY A 52 8.53 7.39 20.58
CA GLY A 52 7.93 6.12 20.20
C GLY A 52 6.88 6.23 19.07
N LYS A 53 6.69 7.41 18.45
CA LYS A 53 5.81 7.56 17.28
C LYS A 53 6.43 6.86 16.07
N ILE A 54 5.60 6.17 15.31
CA ILE A 54 6.01 5.40 14.14
C ILE A 54 5.73 6.20 12.88
N TYR A 55 6.70 6.23 11.97
CA TYR A 55 6.56 6.80 10.64
C TYR A 55 6.81 5.69 9.62
N ASP A 56 5.91 5.55 8.67
CA ASP A 56 6.05 4.67 7.52
C ASP A 56 6.08 5.53 6.25
N VAL A 57 7.19 5.49 5.51
CA VAL A 57 7.36 6.29 4.29
C VAL A 57 7.44 5.36 3.10
N GLU A 58 6.50 5.53 2.19
CA GLU A 58 6.29 4.71 1.01
C GLU A 58 6.46 5.52 -0.28
N MET A 59 7.19 4.97 -1.25
CA MET A 59 7.28 5.55 -2.59
C MET A 59 6.29 4.87 -3.54
N GLN A 60 5.48 5.66 -4.27
CA GLN A 60 4.53 5.16 -5.25
C GLN A 60 4.85 5.74 -6.63
N THR A 61 5.25 4.88 -7.56
CA THR A 61 5.61 5.26 -8.94
C THR A 61 4.53 4.92 -9.97
N SER A 62 3.51 4.16 -9.58
CA SER A 62 2.40 3.78 -10.44
C SER A 62 1.06 4.04 -9.78
N LYS A 63 0.09 4.53 -10.57
CA LYS A 63 -1.29 4.80 -10.12
C LYS A 63 -2.07 3.48 -10.03
N ASN A 64 -1.98 2.82 -8.87
CA ASN A 64 -2.79 1.64 -8.57
C ASN A 64 -4.08 2.09 -7.87
N GLY A 65 -5.25 1.69 -8.37
CA GLY A 65 -6.56 2.19 -7.92
C GLY A 65 -6.98 1.86 -6.48
N TYR A 66 -6.09 1.29 -5.66
CA TYR A 66 -6.42 0.79 -4.32
C TYR A 66 -5.62 1.45 -3.19
N LEU A 67 -5.13 2.68 -3.40
CA LEU A 67 -4.30 3.36 -2.41
C LEU A 67 -4.97 3.53 -1.05
N PRO A 68 -6.26 3.94 -0.93
CA PRO A 68 -6.95 4.02 0.35
C PRO A 68 -7.05 2.67 1.08
N GLN A 69 -7.28 1.58 0.35
CA GLN A 69 -7.33 0.23 0.92
C GLN A 69 -5.95 -0.23 1.40
N ARG A 70 -4.87 0.11 0.67
CA ARG A 70 -3.48 -0.14 1.11
C ARG A 70 -3.17 0.58 2.40
N VAL A 71 -3.53 1.85 2.52
CA VAL A 71 -3.37 2.63 3.76
C VAL A 71 -4.01 1.89 4.94
N ARG A 72 -5.28 1.52 4.81
CA ARG A 72 -6.01 0.80 5.86
C ARG A 72 -5.32 -0.52 6.23
N TYR A 73 -4.86 -1.27 5.23
CA TYR A 73 -4.17 -2.53 5.46
C TYR A 73 -2.82 -2.34 6.13
N TYR A 74 -2.03 -1.34 5.71
CA TYR A 74 -0.74 -1.01 6.31
C TYR A 74 -0.91 -0.57 7.76
N GLN A 75 -1.90 0.29 8.03
CA GLN A 75 -2.22 0.71 9.39
C GLN A 75 -2.52 -0.49 10.29
N SER A 76 -3.39 -1.40 9.85
CA SER A 76 -3.72 -2.60 10.65
C SER A 76 -2.50 -3.49 10.93
N LYS A 77 -1.54 -3.54 10.00
CA LYS A 77 -0.29 -4.31 10.18
C LYS A 77 0.69 -3.61 11.12
N ILE A 78 0.76 -2.29 11.07
CA ILE A 78 1.55 -1.50 12.04
C ILE A 78 0.99 -1.73 13.44
N ASP A 79 -0.30 -1.55 13.63
CA ASP A 79 -0.99 -1.70 14.92
C ASP A 79 -0.86 -3.12 15.47
N SER A 80 -1.04 -4.15 14.62
CA SER A 80 -0.95 -5.55 15.06
C SER A 80 0.45 -5.96 15.53
N LYS A 81 1.52 -5.28 15.08
CA LYS A 81 2.89 -5.53 15.55
C LYS A 81 3.30 -4.72 16.78
N LEU A 82 2.61 -3.63 16.99
CA LEU A 82 2.78 -2.78 18.16
C LEU A 82 1.77 -3.14 19.24
N THR A 83 1.32 -4.40 19.20
CA THR A 83 0.23 -4.96 20.00
C THR A 83 0.36 -4.56 21.46
N LEU A 84 -0.77 -4.10 21.96
CA LEU A 84 -1.03 -3.98 23.37
C LEU A 84 -1.00 -5.39 23.99
N ASP A 85 -0.36 -5.53 25.13
CA ASP A 85 -0.47 -6.75 25.93
C ASP A 85 -1.91 -6.91 26.43
N LYS A 86 -2.30 -8.15 26.74
CA LYS A 86 -3.69 -8.51 27.07
C LYS A 86 -4.34 -7.62 28.14
N ASN A 87 -3.55 -6.99 28.99
CA ASN A 87 -3.99 -6.13 30.11
C ASN A 87 -3.67 -4.66 29.91
N GLU A 88 -3.13 -4.25 28.75
CA GLU A 88 -2.84 -2.85 28.46
C GLU A 88 -4.08 -2.11 27.98
N SER A 89 -4.18 -0.86 28.37
CA SER A 89 -5.24 0.06 27.94
C SER A 89 -4.97 0.58 26.52
N TYR A 90 -6.01 0.90 25.76
CA TYR A 90 -5.92 1.42 24.40
C TYR A 90 -5.18 2.76 24.29
N ASP A 91 -5.05 3.52 25.37
CA ASP A 91 -4.23 4.75 25.42
C ASP A 91 -2.72 4.50 25.28
N LYS A 92 -2.30 3.22 25.36
CA LYS A 92 -0.92 2.79 25.09
C LYS A 92 -0.65 2.47 23.63
N LEU A 93 -1.68 2.48 22.78
CA LEU A 93 -1.49 2.33 21.34
C LEU A 93 -0.63 3.49 20.83
N ARG A 94 0.42 3.16 20.07
CA ARG A 94 1.37 4.16 19.61
C ARG A 94 0.80 4.95 18.45
N ASP A 95 1.04 6.24 18.46
CA ASP A 95 0.78 7.08 17.30
C ASP A 95 1.58 6.60 16.08
N SER A 96 0.97 6.65 14.93
CA SER A 96 1.58 6.29 13.65
C SER A 96 1.25 7.27 12.55
N ILE A 97 2.21 7.51 11.66
CA ILE A 97 2.03 8.36 10.49
C ILE A 97 2.48 7.59 9.25
N ILE A 98 1.57 7.41 8.29
CA ILE A 98 1.89 6.82 7.00
C ILE A 98 2.02 7.94 5.97
N ILE A 99 3.12 7.97 5.23
CA ILE A 99 3.43 8.97 4.23
C ILE A 99 3.62 8.28 2.88
N PHE A 100 2.75 8.57 1.92
CA PHE A 100 2.93 8.14 0.53
C PHE A 100 3.51 9.29 -0.30
N ILE A 101 4.69 9.10 -0.88
CA ILE A 101 5.28 10.01 -1.87
C ILE A 101 4.94 9.47 -3.25
N CYS A 102 4.05 10.15 -3.98
CA CYS A 102 3.52 9.69 -5.25
C CYS A 102 4.14 10.49 -6.41
N THR A 103 4.65 9.80 -7.44
CA THR A 103 5.12 10.44 -8.69
C THR A 103 3.96 10.77 -9.65
N PHE A 104 2.74 10.73 -9.15
CA PHE A 104 1.48 11.07 -9.83
C PHE A 104 0.54 11.73 -8.83
N ASP A 105 -0.53 12.37 -9.31
CA ASP A 105 -1.59 12.88 -8.44
C ASP A 105 -2.50 11.73 -7.99
N PRO A 106 -2.50 11.36 -6.69
CA PRO A 106 -3.27 10.22 -6.19
C PRO A 106 -4.78 10.43 -6.23
N PHE A 107 -5.26 11.68 -6.12
CA PHE A 107 -6.69 11.99 -6.01
C PHE A 107 -7.22 12.86 -7.16
N GLY A 108 -6.35 13.51 -7.93
CA GLY A 108 -6.73 14.29 -9.10
C GLY A 108 -7.15 15.74 -8.80
N TYR A 109 -6.89 16.26 -7.58
CA TYR A 109 -7.24 17.63 -7.20
C TYR A 109 -6.10 18.64 -7.44
N GLY A 110 -4.88 18.17 -7.74
CA GLY A 110 -3.72 19.01 -8.03
C GLY A 110 -2.99 19.56 -6.80
N ASP A 111 -3.44 19.24 -5.59
CA ASP A 111 -2.78 19.69 -4.37
C ASP A 111 -1.43 18.99 -4.17
N LEU A 112 -0.49 19.72 -3.56
CA LEU A 112 0.85 19.21 -3.28
C LEU A 112 0.86 18.18 -2.16
N GLN A 113 0.01 18.35 -1.18
CA GLN A 113 -0.12 17.47 -0.03
C GLN A 113 -1.59 17.26 0.31
N TYR A 114 -1.96 16.01 0.51
CA TYR A 114 -3.24 15.61 1.04
C TYR A 114 -3.04 14.99 2.42
N GLU A 115 -3.96 15.27 3.33
CA GLU A 115 -4.04 14.69 4.66
C GLU A 115 -5.38 13.97 4.82
N ARG A 116 -5.34 12.73 5.32
CA ARG A 116 -6.56 12.03 5.72
C ARG A 116 -7.02 12.54 7.08
N GLN A 117 -8.25 13.01 7.16
CA GLN A 117 -8.88 13.44 8.41
C GLN A 117 -10.14 12.62 8.67
N ILE A 118 -10.47 12.40 9.93
CA ILE A 118 -11.63 11.62 10.35
C ILE A 118 -12.62 12.54 11.06
N TYR A 119 -13.86 12.51 10.58
CA TYR A 119 -14.96 13.28 11.14
C TYR A 119 -16.21 12.43 11.27
N LEU A 120 -17.08 12.80 12.22
CA LEU A 120 -18.46 12.28 12.25
C LEU A 120 -19.29 12.99 11.18
N LYS A 121 -20.27 12.28 10.61
CA LYS A 121 -21.19 12.87 9.63
C LYS A 121 -21.95 14.05 10.27
N GLY A 122 -21.87 15.21 9.62
CA GLY A 122 -22.49 16.45 10.12
C GLY A 122 -21.63 17.25 11.10
N HIS A 123 -20.44 16.76 11.46
CA HIS A 123 -19.47 17.42 12.34
C HIS A 123 -18.14 17.54 11.59
N LEU A 124 -18.00 18.57 10.74
CA LEU A 124 -16.88 18.71 9.79
C LEU A 124 -15.95 19.89 10.11
N LYS A 125 -16.12 20.53 11.26
CA LYS A 125 -15.21 21.60 11.69
C LYS A 125 -13.91 20.99 12.23
N GLU A 126 -12.81 21.74 12.12
CA GLU A 126 -11.49 21.27 12.55
C GLU A 126 -11.44 20.86 14.03
N GLU A 127 -12.14 21.59 14.89
CA GLU A 127 -12.26 21.26 16.31
C GLU A 127 -13.07 19.99 16.62
N GLU A 128 -13.82 19.49 15.63
CA GLU A 128 -14.63 18.27 15.72
C GLU A 128 -13.92 17.05 15.11
N ARG A 129 -12.68 17.23 14.66
CA ARG A 129 -11.84 16.13 14.12
C ARG A 129 -11.61 15.07 15.18
N ILE A 130 -11.78 13.79 14.78
CA ILE A 130 -11.42 12.65 15.62
C ILE A 130 -9.91 12.43 15.51
N ILE A 131 -9.21 12.47 16.63
CA ILE A 131 -7.78 12.21 16.75
C ILE A 131 -7.62 10.81 17.35
N ASP A 132 -7.28 9.84 16.50
CA ASP A 132 -7.08 8.43 16.89
C ASP A 132 -5.60 8.01 16.92
N GLY A 133 -4.68 8.96 16.69
CA GLY A 133 -3.24 8.68 16.63
C GLY A 133 -2.77 8.07 15.31
N SER A 134 -3.64 7.93 14.30
CA SER A 134 -3.30 7.39 12.98
C SER A 134 -3.44 8.45 11.89
N ASP A 135 -2.36 9.12 11.53
CA ASP A 135 -2.36 10.13 10.47
C ASP A 135 -1.83 9.56 9.15
N VAL A 136 -2.35 10.07 8.03
CA VAL A 136 -1.91 9.67 6.69
C VAL A 136 -1.73 10.88 5.80
N TYR A 137 -0.57 10.97 5.17
CA TYR A 137 -0.20 12.02 4.24
C TYR A 137 0.12 11.45 2.86
N PHE A 138 -0.28 12.18 1.82
CA PHE A 138 0.07 11.86 0.45
C PHE A 138 0.73 13.07 -0.18
N ILE A 139 1.95 12.90 -0.68
CA ILE A 139 2.71 13.95 -1.35
C ILE A 139 2.60 13.71 -2.85
N ASN A 140 2.04 14.69 -3.56
CA ASN A 140 1.92 14.67 -5.01
C ASN A 140 3.12 15.35 -5.65
N ALA A 141 4.09 14.57 -6.14
CA ALA A 141 5.30 15.11 -6.76
C ALA A 141 5.07 15.75 -8.15
N THR A 142 3.84 15.71 -8.69
CA THR A 142 3.48 16.38 -9.96
C THR A 142 2.79 17.74 -9.74
N ALA A 143 2.46 18.07 -8.49
CA ALA A 143 1.75 19.30 -8.16
C ALA A 143 2.58 20.56 -8.41
N ASN A 144 1.89 21.69 -8.55
CA ASN A 144 2.53 23.00 -8.58
C ASN A 144 3.15 23.32 -7.22
N THR A 145 4.43 23.67 -7.22
CA THR A 145 5.19 23.96 -6.00
C THR A 145 5.44 25.44 -5.75
N ASN A 146 4.83 26.37 -6.51
CA ASN A 146 5.11 27.80 -6.42
C ASN A 146 5.00 28.35 -4.98
N ASN A 147 3.97 27.93 -4.26
CA ASN A 147 3.69 28.37 -2.89
C ASN A 147 4.31 27.46 -1.80
N ALA A 148 5.06 26.44 -2.21
CA ALA A 148 5.71 25.52 -1.27
C ALA A 148 6.98 26.14 -0.67
N SER A 149 7.38 25.63 0.51
CA SER A 149 8.66 25.97 1.12
C SER A 149 9.82 25.56 0.19
N SER A 150 10.97 26.24 0.32
CA SER A 150 12.17 25.86 -0.44
C SER A 150 12.56 24.40 -0.24
N MET A 151 12.43 23.90 0.99
CA MET A 151 12.73 22.52 1.34
C MET A 151 11.80 21.53 0.61
N MET A 152 10.51 21.82 0.57
CA MET A 152 9.54 20.98 -0.16
C MET A 152 9.78 21.02 -1.67
N LYS A 153 10.09 22.20 -2.23
CA LYS A 153 10.48 22.32 -3.65
C LYS A 153 11.67 21.43 -4.00
N ASP A 154 12.67 21.40 -3.13
CA ASP A 154 13.88 20.61 -3.36
C ASP A 154 13.63 19.11 -3.15
N LEU A 155 12.79 18.72 -2.18
CA LEU A 155 12.34 17.33 -2.06
C LEU A 155 11.62 16.87 -3.33
N ILE A 156 10.69 17.66 -3.86
CA ILE A 156 9.96 17.34 -5.09
C ILE A 156 10.89 17.26 -6.31
N LYS A 157 11.90 18.14 -6.40
CA LYS A 157 12.94 18.04 -7.45
C LYS A 157 13.70 16.71 -7.32
N LEU A 158 14.12 16.35 -6.11
CA LEU A 158 14.85 15.10 -5.87
C LEU A 158 14.02 13.88 -6.27
N VAL A 159 12.75 13.83 -5.85
CA VAL A 159 11.80 12.74 -6.18
C VAL A 159 11.62 12.62 -7.71
N ASN A 160 11.58 13.74 -8.43
CA ASN A 160 11.43 13.78 -9.89
C ASN A 160 12.77 13.69 -10.66
N ASN A 161 13.87 13.33 -10.02
CA ASN A 161 15.21 13.29 -10.64
C ASN A 161 15.67 14.62 -11.26
N LYS A 162 15.14 15.75 -10.76
CA LYS A 162 15.55 17.08 -11.20
C LYS A 162 16.72 17.60 -10.37
N GLN A 163 17.53 18.49 -10.96
CA GLN A 163 18.66 19.07 -10.29
C GLN A 163 18.24 19.93 -9.09
N VAL A 164 18.81 19.64 -7.93
CA VAL A 164 18.69 20.42 -6.70
C VAL A 164 19.82 21.44 -6.64
N ASP A 165 19.56 22.62 -6.07
CA ASP A 165 20.58 23.66 -5.90
C ASP A 165 21.72 23.16 -4.99
N LYS A 166 22.97 23.58 -5.29
CA LYS A 166 24.17 23.20 -4.52
C LYS A 166 24.12 23.64 -3.05
N ASN A 167 23.39 24.71 -2.74
CA ASN A 167 23.20 25.22 -1.39
C ASN A 167 22.04 24.56 -0.65
N SER A 168 21.28 23.70 -1.32
CA SER A 168 20.17 22.97 -0.71
C SER A 168 20.67 21.90 0.27
N LYS A 169 19.93 21.71 1.35
CA LYS A 169 20.18 20.58 2.27
C LYS A 169 19.99 19.22 1.62
N TYR A 170 19.26 19.15 0.49
CA TYR A 170 19.06 17.93 -0.30
C TYR A 170 20.21 17.64 -1.28
N TYR A 171 21.16 18.57 -1.46
CA TYR A 171 22.23 18.40 -2.45
C TYR A 171 23.09 17.16 -2.15
N SER A 172 23.51 16.98 -0.90
CA SER A 172 24.30 15.81 -0.51
C SER A 172 23.56 14.47 -0.73
N MET A 173 22.25 14.48 -0.57
CA MET A 173 21.41 13.30 -0.86
C MET A 173 21.37 13.02 -2.36
N GLN A 174 21.23 14.06 -3.19
CA GLN A 174 21.25 13.92 -4.65
C GLN A 174 22.60 13.40 -5.15
N GLU A 175 23.71 13.93 -4.64
CA GLU A 175 25.05 13.44 -5.00
C GLU A 175 25.22 11.96 -4.61
N ARG A 176 24.73 11.58 -3.46
CA ARG A 176 24.77 10.16 -3.04
C ARG A 176 23.97 9.24 -3.97
N VAL A 177 22.79 9.68 -4.41
CA VAL A 177 22.00 8.96 -5.43
C VAL A 177 22.77 8.84 -6.74
N ARG A 178 23.45 9.90 -7.17
CA ARG A 178 24.29 9.88 -8.38
C ARG A 178 25.47 8.91 -8.25
N GLU A 179 26.16 8.91 -7.11
CA GLU A 179 27.25 7.95 -6.84
C GLU A 179 26.76 6.49 -6.91
N ILE A 180 25.61 6.21 -6.30
CA ILE A 180 25.01 4.87 -6.34
C ILE A 180 24.65 4.48 -7.77
N ASN A 181 24.07 5.39 -8.55
CA ASN A 181 23.69 5.15 -9.94
C ASN A 181 24.89 5.05 -10.89
N ALA A 182 26.01 5.68 -10.55
CA ALA A 182 27.25 5.61 -11.31
C ALA A 182 28.05 4.31 -11.06
N ASP A 183 27.79 3.60 -9.96
CA ASP A 183 28.43 2.35 -9.58
C ASP A 183 27.75 1.16 -10.34
N PRO A 184 28.44 0.51 -11.32
CA PRO A 184 27.82 -0.55 -12.10
C PRO A 184 27.37 -1.75 -11.28
N GLU A 185 28.11 -2.13 -10.24
CA GLU A 185 27.77 -3.27 -9.40
C GLU A 185 26.52 -3.01 -8.55
N ARG A 186 26.46 -1.81 -7.94
CA ARG A 186 25.29 -1.37 -7.17
C ARG A 186 24.06 -1.22 -8.04
N ARG A 187 24.23 -0.64 -9.25
CA ARG A 187 23.14 -0.53 -10.21
C ARG A 187 22.64 -1.88 -10.67
N ALA A 188 23.53 -2.82 -10.99
CA ALA A 188 23.16 -4.19 -11.36
C ALA A 188 22.40 -4.90 -10.23
N LYS A 189 22.81 -4.70 -8.99
CA LYS A 189 22.12 -5.27 -7.81
C LYS A 189 20.72 -4.69 -7.62
N ILE A 190 20.54 -3.38 -7.82
CA ILE A 190 19.22 -2.72 -7.75
C ILE A 190 18.34 -3.22 -8.89
N MET A 191 18.84 -3.26 -10.14
CA MET A 191 18.10 -3.75 -11.31
C MET A 191 17.68 -5.21 -11.15
N SER A 192 18.55 -6.07 -10.62
CA SER A 192 18.23 -7.48 -10.33
C SER A 192 17.12 -7.62 -9.26
N LEU A 193 17.07 -6.70 -8.29
CA LEU A 193 15.99 -6.63 -7.30
C LEU A 193 14.67 -6.18 -7.93
N GLU A 194 14.72 -5.14 -8.76
CA GLU A 194 13.54 -4.62 -9.50
C GLU A 194 12.99 -5.66 -10.47
N GLU A 195 13.86 -6.39 -11.16
CA GLU A 195 13.46 -7.50 -12.05
C GLU A 195 12.77 -8.62 -11.28
N LYS A 196 13.32 -9.05 -10.14
CA LYS A 196 12.66 -10.05 -9.27
C LYS A 196 11.31 -9.57 -8.71
N ILE A 197 11.18 -8.29 -8.40
CA ILE A 197 9.91 -7.70 -7.96
C ILE A 197 8.89 -7.73 -9.11
N ARG A 198 9.32 -7.30 -10.30
CA ARG A 198 8.47 -7.28 -11.51
C ARG A 198 8.00 -8.68 -11.88
N ASP A 199 8.89 -9.67 -11.84
CA ASP A 199 8.54 -11.08 -12.12
C ASP A 199 7.50 -11.60 -11.14
N ARG A 200 7.63 -11.28 -9.84
CA ARG A 200 6.62 -11.62 -8.84
C ARG A 200 5.29 -10.92 -9.06
N GLU A 201 5.30 -9.64 -9.44
CA GLU A 201 4.07 -8.89 -9.77
C GLU A 201 3.37 -9.46 -11.00
N VAL A 202 4.12 -9.83 -12.04
CA VAL A 202 3.59 -10.48 -13.25
C VAL A 202 2.99 -11.84 -12.90
N THR A 203 3.70 -12.65 -12.12
CA THR A 203 3.22 -13.96 -11.68
C THR A 203 1.95 -13.82 -10.85
N ALA A 204 1.94 -12.96 -9.83
CA ALA A 204 0.75 -12.72 -9.00
C ALA A 204 -0.45 -12.19 -9.81
N ARG A 205 -0.19 -11.38 -10.84
CA ARG A 205 -1.24 -10.89 -11.74
C ARG A 205 -1.81 -12.00 -12.62
N LEU A 206 -0.96 -12.90 -13.10
CA LEU A 206 -1.39 -14.06 -13.89
C LEU A 206 -2.20 -15.04 -13.03
N GLU A 207 -1.71 -15.35 -11.83
CA GLU A 207 -2.42 -16.18 -10.85
C GLU A 207 -3.79 -15.58 -10.50
N GLY A 208 -3.85 -14.31 -10.12
CA GLY A 208 -5.11 -13.63 -9.82
C GLY A 208 -6.08 -13.56 -11.02
N LYS A 209 -5.57 -13.52 -12.27
CA LYS A 209 -6.41 -13.59 -13.46
C LYS A 209 -6.98 -15.00 -13.68
N VAL A 210 -6.22 -16.03 -13.37
CA VAL A 210 -6.67 -17.44 -13.45
C VAL A 210 -7.70 -17.71 -12.37
N GLU A 211 -7.41 -17.31 -11.12
CA GLU A 211 -8.35 -17.43 -10.00
C GLU A 211 -9.66 -16.68 -10.26
N GLY A 212 -9.60 -15.41 -10.69
CA GLY A 212 -10.81 -14.63 -10.99
C GLY A 212 -11.63 -15.19 -12.14
N LYS A 213 -11.00 -15.84 -13.13
CA LYS A 213 -11.74 -16.57 -14.18
C LYS A 213 -12.44 -17.81 -13.62
N ALA A 214 -11.74 -18.57 -12.76
CA ALA A 214 -12.33 -19.75 -12.13
C ALA A 214 -13.49 -19.38 -11.19
N GLU A 215 -13.34 -18.32 -10.38
CA GLU A 215 -14.42 -17.79 -9.53
C GLU A 215 -15.64 -17.36 -10.36
N GLY A 216 -15.43 -16.61 -11.46
CA GLY A 216 -16.53 -16.22 -12.37
C GLY A 216 -17.27 -17.42 -12.94
N LYS A 217 -16.55 -18.48 -13.33
CA LYS A 217 -17.18 -19.72 -13.83
C LYS A 217 -17.97 -20.45 -12.75
N ILE A 218 -17.48 -20.45 -11.53
CA ILE A 218 -18.22 -21.00 -10.38
C ILE A 218 -19.52 -20.23 -10.13
N GLU A 219 -19.51 -18.91 -10.21
CA GLU A 219 -20.72 -18.08 -10.10
C GLU A 219 -21.71 -18.34 -11.25
N ASP A 220 -21.20 -18.55 -12.47
CA ASP A 220 -22.01 -18.91 -13.64
C ASP A 220 -22.72 -20.26 -13.41
N ILE A 221 -22.02 -21.28 -12.89
CA ILE A 221 -22.61 -22.57 -12.53
C ILE A 221 -23.75 -22.41 -11.51
N TYR A 222 -23.52 -21.68 -10.41
CA TYR A 222 -24.57 -21.42 -9.43
C TYR A 222 -25.80 -20.72 -10.06
N SER A 223 -25.56 -19.79 -10.94
CA SER A 223 -26.60 -19.05 -11.65
C SER A 223 -27.39 -19.97 -12.59
N LEU A 224 -26.72 -20.87 -13.32
CA LEU A 224 -27.31 -21.86 -14.18
C LEU A 224 -28.19 -22.85 -13.41
N ILE A 225 -27.64 -23.45 -12.35
CA ILE A 225 -28.38 -24.38 -11.48
C ILE A 225 -29.64 -23.71 -10.94
N LYS A 226 -29.54 -22.50 -10.41
CA LYS A 226 -30.66 -21.73 -9.85
C LYS A 226 -31.76 -21.47 -10.91
N ARG A 227 -31.37 -21.18 -12.14
CA ARG A 227 -32.28 -20.94 -13.26
C ARG A 227 -32.99 -22.21 -13.65
N LEU A 228 -32.29 -23.34 -13.82
CA LEU A 228 -32.84 -24.61 -14.21
C LEU A 228 -33.79 -25.19 -13.14
N LYS A 229 -33.45 -25.06 -11.86
CA LYS A 229 -34.36 -25.41 -10.75
C LYS A 229 -35.68 -24.64 -10.78
N LYS A 230 -35.65 -23.34 -11.11
CA LYS A 230 -36.87 -22.52 -11.25
C LYS A 230 -37.76 -22.98 -12.41
N LEU A 231 -37.18 -23.64 -13.41
CA LEU A 231 -37.91 -24.21 -14.53
C LEU A 231 -38.38 -25.64 -14.26
N ASN A 232 -38.24 -26.15 -13.04
CA ASN A 232 -38.58 -27.51 -12.61
C ASN A 232 -37.85 -28.59 -13.40
N ILE A 233 -36.63 -28.33 -13.86
CA ILE A 233 -35.75 -29.32 -14.47
C ILE A 233 -35.22 -30.26 -13.38
N ASP A 234 -35.19 -31.58 -13.69
CA ASP A 234 -34.69 -32.59 -12.77
C ASP A 234 -33.19 -32.49 -12.54
N SER A 235 -32.72 -33.03 -11.41
CA SER A 235 -31.31 -32.92 -10.96
C SER A 235 -30.33 -33.60 -11.94
N GLU A 236 -30.72 -34.70 -12.57
CA GLU A 236 -29.87 -35.44 -13.51
C GLU A 236 -29.62 -34.63 -14.79
N THR A 237 -30.64 -33.99 -15.30
CA THR A 237 -30.57 -33.10 -16.48
C THR A 237 -29.76 -31.83 -16.12
N ILE A 238 -29.91 -31.26 -14.92
CA ILE A 238 -29.12 -30.12 -14.46
C ILE A 238 -27.62 -30.50 -14.38
N ALA A 239 -27.30 -31.64 -13.77
CA ALA A 239 -25.93 -32.11 -13.67
C ALA A 239 -25.28 -32.31 -15.05
N SER A 240 -26.01 -32.95 -15.96
CA SER A 240 -25.53 -33.15 -17.36
C SER A 240 -25.26 -31.84 -18.09
N SER A 241 -26.14 -30.85 -17.95
CA SER A 241 -25.93 -29.52 -18.57
C SER A 241 -24.71 -28.81 -17.98
N VAL A 242 -24.48 -28.88 -16.67
CA VAL A 242 -23.30 -28.27 -16.01
C VAL A 242 -22.00 -28.95 -16.49
N HIS A 243 -22.00 -30.27 -16.60
CA HIS A 243 -20.84 -30.99 -17.12
C HIS A 243 -20.57 -30.66 -18.61
N GLU A 244 -21.60 -30.61 -19.44
CA GLU A 244 -21.45 -30.25 -20.86
C GLU A 244 -20.82 -28.87 -21.04
N ASP A 245 -21.25 -27.88 -20.24
CA ASP A 245 -20.81 -26.49 -20.39
C ASP A 245 -19.46 -26.21 -19.75
N TYR A 246 -19.08 -26.91 -18.64
CA TYR A 246 -17.96 -26.47 -17.78
C TYR A 246 -16.85 -27.50 -17.56
N ASP A 247 -16.95 -28.76 -17.99
CA ASP A 247 -15.89 -29.78 -17.82
C ASP A 247 -14.55 -29.40 -18.46
N SER A 248 -14.59 -28.62 -19.53
CA SER A 248 -13.36 -28.12 -20.17
C SER A 248 -12.77 -26.88 -19.52
N GLU A 249 -13.51 -26.25 -18.61
CA GLU A 249 -13.15 -24.93 -18.05
C GLU A 249 -12.75 -24.99 -16.57
N LEU A 250 -13.22 -25.98 -15.81
CA LEU A 250 -12.96 -26.18 -14.40
C LEU A 250 -12.59 -27.64 -14.07
N PRO A 251 -11.84 -27.88 -13.00
CA PRO A 251 -11.58 -29.24 -12.52
C PRO A 251 -12.88 -29.96 -12.16
N LEU A 252 -13.05 -31.20 -12.62
CA LEU A 252 -14.21 -32.04 -12.32
C LEU A 252 -14.49 -32.15 -10.81
N SER A 253 -13.44 -32.18 -9.98
CA SER A 253 -13.59 -32.20 -8.51
C SER A 253 -14.26 -30.95 -7.96
N THR A 254 -14.13 -29.81 -8.62
CA THR A 254 -14.79 -28.54 -8.24
C THR A 254 -16.25 -28.56 -8.67
N ILE A 255 -16.52 -28.98 -9.90
CA ILE A 255 -17.89 -29.10 -10.45
C ILE A 255 -18.71 -30.07 -9.60
N ASN A 256 -18.19 -31.27 -9.33
CA ASN A 256 -18.88 -32.28 -8.52
C ASN A 256 -19.19 -31.77 -7.11
N LYS A 257 -18.27 -31.05 -6.45
CA LYS A 257 -18.56 -30.45 -5.13
C LYS A 257 -19.70 -29.43 -5.16
N ILE A 258 -19.83 -28.69 -6.25
CA ILE A 258 -20.93 -27.72 -6.42
C ILE A 258 -22.25 -28.47 -6.63
N LEU A 259 -22.24 -29.48 -7.50
CA LEU A 259 -23.43 -30.29 -7.78
C LEU A 259 -23.91 -31.05 -6.53
N ASP A 260 -23.01 -31.72 -5.79
CA ASP A 260 -23.33 -32.43 -4.53
C ASP A 260 -23.94 -31.52 -3.46
N LYS A 261 -23.59 -30.23 -3.48
CA LYS A 261 -24.11 -29.24 -2.53
C LYS A 261 -25.44 -28.66 -2.97
N GLU A 262 -25.63 -28.51 -4.25
CA GLU A 262 -26.76 -27.76 -4.81
C GLU A 262 -27.90 -28.66 -5.32
N LEU A 263 -27.67 -29.92 -5.64
CA LEU A 263 -28.70 -30.86 -6.12
C LEU A 263 -29.15 -31.84 -5.06
#